data_0834d7514a3441b4e307a1c5b88ed0cf
#
_entry.id   0834d7514a3441b4e307a1c5b88ed0cf
#
_cell.length_a   1.000
_cell.length_b   1.000
_cell.length_c   1.000
_cell.angle_alpha   90.00
_cell.angle_beta   90.00
_cell.angle_gamma   90.00
#
_symmetry.space_group_name_H-M   'P 1'
#
loop_
_entity.id
_entity.type
_entity.pdbx_description
1 polymer ?
#
loop_
_entity_poly.entity_id
_entity_poly.type
_entity_poly.pdbx_seq_one_letter_code
_entity_poly.pdbx_strand_id
1 'polypeptide(L)'
;MRLRVSLLVSALLLGLATLFAAGCGGSDDEYITIYAGRSQNLVGPLLSQFVKESGVKIRVRYGDGTDLALAILEEGNKSPADVYYGQDVGALGALKAEGRLSPLPQSILDKVAPSFRSPEGLWVGTSGRSRVIVYNTDDIDPRTLPPSILDYTDAKWKDRLGFVPRSDGFPEFVTALRVVKGQEFALNWLKALKANNARAYPNNLAALQAVANNEIDVAFLNHYYLYRFLAERGDSFKARNYYFDNGDLGGLFLVSGAAVLDTSKKKENAQKFVDFLLSKTSQEYFASKDHEYPVVAGVQADPELPPLTSLKAPNIDPSNLGDLKGSLELMRQAGILP
;
A
#
# COMPACT_ATOMS: atom_id res chain seq x y z
N MET A 1 -56.75 6.61 59.69
CA MET A 1 -55.35 7.05 59.69
C MET A 1 -54.47 6.10 58.84
N ARG A 2 -54.96 5.59 57.68
CA ARG A 2 -54.25 4.65 56.79
C ARG A 2 -54.17 5.10 55.32
N LEU A 3 -54.70 6.31 54.99
CA LEU A 3 -54.75 6.77 53.58
C LEU A 3 -53.77 7.88 53.20
N ARG A 4 -52.92 8.35 54.12
CA ARG A 4 -51.97 9.46 53.86
C ARG A 4 -50.51 9.01 53.70
N VAL A 5 -50.19 7.73 53.96
CA VAL A 5 -48.81 7.20 53.84
C VAL A 5 -48.53 6.65 52.43
N SER A 6 -49.57 6.24 51.68
CA SER A 6 -49.37 5.66 50.33
C SER A 6 -49.07 6.66 49.22
N LEU A 7 -49.38 7.94 49.40
CA LEU A 7 -49.15 8.97 48.37
C LEU A 7 -47.73 9.57 48.40
N LEU A 8 -47.02 9.46 49.52
CA LEU A 8 -45.63 9.97 49.65
C LEU A 8 -44.57 8.98 49.14
N VAL A 9 -44.88 7.68 49.14
CA VAL A 9 -43.96 6.66 48.60
C VAL A 9 -44.01 6.58 47.08
N SER A 10 -45.14 6.89 46.46
CA SER A 10 -45.28 6.91 45.01
C SER A 10 -44.61 8.12 44.34
N ALA A 11 -44.49 9.24 45.03
CA ALA A 11 -43.80 10.42 44.50
C ALA A 11 -42.25 10.31 44.59
N LEU A 12 -41.73 9.48 45.49
CA LEU A 12 -40.25 9.29 45.63
C LEU A 12 -39.71 8.25 44.62
N LEU A 13 -40.55 7.35 44.11
CA LEU A 13 -40.16 6.36 43.08
C LEU A 13 -40.20 6.91 41.66
N LEU A 14 -40.98 7.97 41.40
CA LEU A 14 -40.97 8.65 40.07
C LEU A 14 -39.81 9.65 39.91
N GLY A 15 -39.18 10.12 40.99
CA GLY A 15 -38.07 11.04 40.98
C GLY A 15 -36.67 10.36 40.73
N LEU A 16 -36.57 9.03 40.92
CA LEU A 16 -35.32 8.29 40.74
C LEU A 16 -35.18 7.64 39.35
N ALA A 17 -36.21 7.63 38.51
CA ALA A 17 -36.18 7.04 37.16
C ALA A 17 -35.69 7.99 36.09
N THR A 18 -35.45 9.27 36.38
CA THR A 18 -35.00 10.27 35.39
C THR A 18 -33.50 10.60 35.45
N LEU A 19 -32.72 9.93 36.27
CA LEU A 19 -31.28 10.20 36.43
C LEU A 19 -30.35 9.14 35.80
N PHE A 20 -30.89 8.15 35.08
CA PHE A 20 -30.10 7.11 34.45
C PHE A 20 -30.09 7.19 32.90
N ALA A 21 -30.57 8.28 32.30
CA ALA A 21 -30.55 8.47 30.82
C ALA A 21 -29.49 9.46 30.34
N ALA A 22 -28.46 9.73 31.16
CA ALA A 22 -27.35 10.59 30.77
C ALA A 22 -26.03 9.82 30.93
N GLY A 23 -25.69 8.95 29.99
CA GLY A 23 -24.38 8.35 30.03
C GLY A 23 -24.25 7.05 29.26
N CYS A 24 -24.19 7.10 27.95
CA CYS A 24 -23.44 6.25 27.02
C CYS A 24 -23.78 6.64 25.59
N GLY A 25 -23.64 7.91 25.27
CA GLY A 25 -23.57 8.41 23.91
C GLY A 25 -22.18 8.96 23.68
N GLY A 26 -21.17 8.12 23.72
CA GLY A 26 -19.93 8.40 23.03
C GLY A 26 -20.30 8.45 21.56
N SER A 27 -20.45 9.65 21.01
CA SER A 27 -20.85 9.82 19.62
C SER A 27 -19.81 9.13 18.74
N ASP A 28 -20.26 8.23 17.85
CA ASP A 28 -19.43 7.65 16.79
C ASP A 28 -18.79 8.73 15.88
N ASP A 29 -19.13 9.99 16.14
CA ASP A 29 -18.61 11.19 15.46
C ASP A 29 -17.19 11.62 15.91
N GLU A 30 -16.62 10.99 16.93
CA GLU A 30 -15.38 11.46 17.57
C GLU A 30 -14.11 11.00 16.86
N TYR A 31 -14.14 10.00 15.97
CA TYR A 31 -12.97 9.46 15.27
C TYR A 31 -13.23 9.18 13.79
N ILE A 32 -12.17 9.26 12.99
CA ILE A 32 -12.19 8.76 11.62
C ILE A 32 -11.77 7.29 11.58
N THR A 33 -12.37 6.53 10.69
CA THR A 33 -12.02 5.13 10.43
C THR A 33 -11.16 5.03 9.19
N ILE A 34 -9.95 4.48 9.36
CA ILE A 34 -8.96 4.31 8.29
C ILE A 34 -8.85 2.82 7.96
N TYR A 35 -9.11 2.45 6.70
CA TYR A 35 -8.78 1.14 6.17
C TYR A 35 -7.37 1.21 5.60
N ALA A 36 -6.42 0.60 6.32
CA ALA A 36 -5.00 0.70 6.02
C ALA A 36 -4.46 -0.59 5.41
N GLY A 37 -4.21 -0.56 4.11
CA GLY A 37 -3.47 -1.59 3.38
C GLY A 37 -1.95 -1.50 3.57
N ARG A 38 -1.52 -0.84 4.64
CA ARG A 38 -0.13 -0.66 5.05
C ARG A 38 0.13 -1.43 6.33
N SER A 39 1.31 -2.06 6.44
CA SER A 39 1.69 -2.80 7.66
C SER A 39 1.68 -1.89 8.90
N GLN A 40 1.03 -2.35 9.98
CA GLN A 40 0.98 -1.62 11.25
C GLN A 40 2.38 -1.27 11.78
N ASN A 41 3.34 -2.16 11.62
CA ASN A 41 4.72 -1.94 12.07
C ASN A 41 5.42 -0.80 11.31
N LEU A 42 5.01 -0.54 10.05
CA LEU A 42 5.55 0.55 9.26
C LEU A 42 4.89 1.88 9.62
N VAL A 43 3.57 1.94 9.59
CA VAL A 43 2.86 3.22 9.66
C VAL A 43 2.26 3.54 11.02
N GLY A 44 2.18 2.57 11.96
CA GLY A 44 1.58 2.77 13.29
C GLY A 44 2.17 3.94 14.07
N PRO A 45 3.52 4.10 14.16
CA PRO A 45 4.11 5.26 14.81
C PRO A 45 3.70 6.60 14.16
N LEU A 46 3.64 6.65 12.83
CA LEU A 46 3.21 7.84 12.08
C LEU A 46 1.74 8.18 12.35
N LEU A 47 0.85 7.17 12.40
CA LEU A 47 -0.55 7.35 12.74
C LEU A 47 -0.74 7.85 14.18
N SER A 48 0.08 7.37 15.11
CA SER A 48 0.10 7.87 16.49
C SER A 48 0.53 9.34 16.56
N GLN A 49 1.48 9.75 15.71
CA GLN A 49 1.91 11.13 15.58
C GLN A 49 0.79 12.03 15.02
N PHE A 50 0.04 11.57 14.02
CA PHE A 50 -1.14 12.28 13.53
C PHE A 50 -2.13 12.59 14.66
N VAL A 51 -2.47 11.58 15.46
CA VAL A 51 -3.39 11.77 16.61
C VAL A 51 -2.86 12.81 17.58
N LYS A 52 -1.56 12.77 17.89
CA LYS A 52 -0.92 13.72 18.80
C LYS A 52 -0.93 15.14 18.28
N GLU A 53 -0.66 15.34 16.99
CA GLU A 53 -0.54 16.67 16.38
C GLU A 53 -1.90 17.29 16.06
N SER A 54 -2.85 16.50 15.55
CA SER A 54 -4.13 16.99 15.08
C SER A 54 -5.24 16.97 16.13
N GLY A 55 -5.09 16.16 17.18
CA GLY A 55 -6.16 15.87 18.14
C GLY A 55 -7.29 15.00 17.59
N VAL A 56 -7.24 14.63 16.31
CA VAL A 56 -8.25 13.78 15.66
C VAL A 56 -8.04 12.32 16.10
N LYS A 57 -9.05 11.73 16.70
CA LYS A 57 -9.00 10.31 17.06
C LYS A 57 -9.17 9.43 15.81
N ILE A 58 -8.53 8.27 15.79
CA ILE A 58 -8.59 7.33 14.68
C ILE A 58 -8.96 5.92 15.14
N ARG A 59 -9.66 5.18 14.29
CA ARG A 59 -9.77 3.72 14.32
C ARG A 59 -9.11 3.18 13.05
N VAL A 60 -8.27 2.17 13.18
CA VAL A 60 -7.56 1.62 12.03
C VAL A 60 -7.90 0.14 11.86
N ARG A 61 -8.38 -0.22 10.67
CA ARG A 61 -8.51 -1.60 10.21
C ARG A 61 -7.33 -1.89 9.29
N TYR A 62 -6.38 -2.69 9.78
CA TYR A 62 -5.25 -3.17 8.99
C TYR A 62 -5.63 -4.43 8.21
N GLY A 63 -5.11 -4.58 7.00
CA GLY A 63 -5.33 -5.75 6.17
C GLY A 63 -4.58 -5.67 4.85
N ASP A 64 -4.79 -6.66 3.98
CA ASP A 64 -4.37 -6.58 2.58
C ASP A 64 -5.14 -5.46 1.88
N GLY A 65 -4.43 -4.66 1.06
CA GLY A 65 -5.03 -3.49 0.40
C GLY A 65 -6.18 -3.86 -0.52
N THR A 66 -6.03 -4.94 -1.28
CA THR A 66 -7.07 -5.44 -2.18
C THR A 66 -8.30 -5.92 -1.41
N ASP A 67 -8.08 -6.69 -0.34
CA ASP A 67 -9.18 -7.21 0.49
C ASP A 67 -9.94 -6.08 1.18
N LEU A 68 -9.24 -5.04 1.64
CA LEU A 68 -9.87 -3.86 2.23
C LEU A 68 -10.68 -3.05 1.21
N ALA A 69 -10.19 -2.91 -0.01
CA ALA A 69 -10.94 -2.26 -1.08
C ALA A 69 -12.20 -3.07 -1.45
N LEU A 70 -12.09 -4.39 -1.57
CA LEU A 70 -13.24 -5.27 -1.79
C LEU A 70 -14.26 -5.18 -0.65
N ALA A 71 -13.80 -5.13 0.60
CA ALA A 71 -14.69 -4.94 1.76
C ALA A 71 -15.45 -3.61 1.66
N ILE A 72 -14.79 -2.50 1.28
CA ILE A 72 -15.47 -1.21 1.07
C ILE A 72 -16.54 -1.31 -0.03
N LEU A 73 -16.26 -2.02 -1.12
CA LEU A 73 -17.20 -2.22 -2.21
C LEU A 73 -18.42 -3.07 -1.76
N GLU A 74 -18.19 -4.13 -1.00
CA GLU A 74 -19.24 -4.99 -0.44
C GLU A 74 -20.09 -4.27 0.62
N GLU A 75 -19.47 -3.50 1.50
CA GLU A 75 -20.12 -2.67 2.52
C GLU A 75 -20.99 -1.57 1.87
N GLY A 76 -20.66 -1.15 0.67
CA GLY A 76 -21.40 -0.16 -0.11
C GLY A 76 -21.62 1.14 0.68
N ASN A 77 -22.83 1.68 0.65
CA ASN A 77 -23.17 2.94 1.36
C ASN A 77 -23.17 2.81 2.89
N LYS A 78 -22.92 1.60 3.42
CA LYS A 78 -22.82 1.34 4.86
C LYS A 78 -21.38 1.18 5.33
N SER A 79 -20.39 1.39 4.45
CA SER A 79 -18.99 1.31 4.83
C SER A 79 -18.69 2.29 5.97
N PRO A 80 -18.08 1.82 7.08
CA PRO A 80 -17.66 2.69 8.16
C PRO A 80 -16.36 3.42 7.87
N ALA A 81 -15.71 3.12 6.73
CA ALA A 81 -14.44 3.73 6.37
C ALA A 81 -14.61 5.19 5.96
N ASP A 82 -13.79 6.07 6.54
CA ASP A 82 -13.67 7.48 6.14
C ASP A 82 -12.51 7.68 5.16
N VAL A 83 -11.43 6.88 5.33
CA VAL A 83 -10.21 6.94 4.51
C VAL A 83 -9.82 5.52 4.09
N TYR A 84 -9.46 5.36 2.82
CA TYR A 84 -8.64 4.26 2.35
C TYR A 84 -7.19 4.73 2.24
N TYR A 85 -6.25 4.00 2.85
CA TYR A 85 -4.81 4.25 2.79
C TYR A 85 -4.09 2.97 2.36
N GLY A 86 -3.77 2.86 1.08
CA GLY A 86 -3.25 1.63 0.46
C GLY A 86 -1.77 1.67 0.14
N GLN A 87 -1.21 0.47 -0.03
CA GLN A 87 0.18 0.27 -0.43
C GLN A 87 0.39 0.61 -1.91
N ASP A 88 -0.63 0.53 -2.74
CA ASP A 88 -0.57 0.75 -4.18
C ASP A 88 -1.85 1.41 -4.73
N VAL A 89 -1.77 1.86 -5.98
CA VAL A 89 -2.86 2.57 -6.64
C VAL A 89 -3.89 1.65 -7.30
N GLY A 90 -3.63 0.35 -7.41
CA GLY A 90 -4.56 -0.59 -8.04
C GLY A 90 -5.89 -0.66 -7.30
N ALA A 91 -5.85 -0.79 -5.98
CA ALA A 91 -7.03 -0.76 -5.12
C ALA A 91 -7.78 0.59 -5.16
N LEU A 92 -7.03 1.71 -5.20
CA LEU A 92 -7.61 3.05 -5.39
C LEU A 92 -8.29 3.18 -6.75
N GLY A 93 -7.72 2.59 -7.80
CA GLY A 93 -8.31 2.52 -9.13
C GLY A 93 -9.65 1.77 -9.13
N ALA A 94 -9.73 0.64 -8.42
CA ALA A 94 -10.96 -0.13 -8.27
C ALA A 94 -12.05 0.66 -7.52
N LEU A 95 -11.70 1.30 -6.39
CA LEU A 95 -12.61 2.16 -5.64
C LEU A 95 -13.10 3.36 -6.48
N LYS A 96 -12.20 3.96 -7.27
CA LYS A 96 -12.53 5.04 -8.20
C LYS A 96 -13.54 4.58 -9.25
N ALA A 97 -13.31 3.43 -9.89
CA ALA A 97 -14.17 2.90 -10.95
C ALA A 97 -15.60 2.69 -10.47
N GLU A 98 -15.80 2.35 -9.20
CA GLU A 98 -17.11 2.15 -8.56
C GLU A 98 -17.65 3.42 -7.87
N GLY A 99 -17.01 4.59 -8.11
CA GLY A 99 -17.47 5.88 -7.59
C GLY A 99 -17.41 6.05 -6.07
N ARG A 100 -16.51 5.30 -5.41
CA ARG A 100 -16.42 5.26 -3.94
C ARG A 100 -15.52 6.33 -3.32
N LEU A 101 -14.97 7.24 -4.13
CA LEU A 101 -14.02 8.25 -3.69
C LEU A 101 -14.60 9.66 -3.79
N SER A 102 -14.26 10.50 -2.81
CA SER A 102 -14.58 11.94 -2.81
C SER A 102 -13.42 12.76 -3.37
N PRO A 103 -13.69 13.86 -4.07
CA PRO A 103 -12.64 14.80 -4.51
C PRO A 103 -11.83 15.34 -3.32
N LEU A 104 -10.52 15.43 -3.50
CA LEU A 104 -9.61 16.06 -2.56
C LEU A 104 -9.47 17.56 -2.88
N PRO A 105 -9.24 18.40 -1.87
CA PRO A 105 -8.94 19.81 -2.08
C PRO A 105 -7.70 20.02 -2.96
N GLN A 106 -7.74 21.05 -3.81
CA GLN A 106 -6.61 21.39 -4.69
C GLN A 106 -5.31 21.64 -3.89
N SER A 107 -5.42 22.21 -2.69
CA SER A 107 -4.27 22.42 -1.79
C SER A 107 -3.55 21.14 -1.36
N ILE A 108 -4.25 20.01 -1.32
CA ILE A 108 -3.64 18.68 -1.07
C ILE A 108 -3.00 18.17 -2.37
N LEU A 109 -3.74 18.27 -3.49
CA LEU A 109 -3.29 17.75 -4.78
C LEU A 109 -2.01 18.44 -5.29
N ASP A 110 -1.85 19.73 -5.02
CA ASP A 110 -0.70 20.54 -5.47
C ASP A 110 0.60 20.26 -4.70
N LYS A 111 0.52 19.47 -3.60
CA LYS A 111 1.73 19.05 -2.86
C LYS A 111 2.56 18.00 -3.60
N VAL A 112 1.98 17.31 -4.57
CA VAL A 112 2.63 16.23 -5.32
C VAL A 112 2.60 16.50 -6.83
N ALA A 113 3.55 15.90 -7.55
CA ALA A 113 3.54 15.97 -9.01
C ALA A 113 2.28 15.30 -9.60
N PRO A 114 1.82 15.74 -10.80
CA PRO A 114 0.66 15.13 -11.47
C PRO A 114 0.75 13.61 -11.65
N SER A 115 1.96 13.07 -11.81
CA SER A 115 2.21 11.62 -11.92
C SER A 115 1.95 10.85 -10.62
N PHE A 116 1.78 11.53 -9.49
CA PHE A 116 1.54 10.91 -8.18
C PHE A 116 0.14 11.21 -7.64
N ARG A 117 -0.81 11.57 -8.48
CA ARG A 117 -2.21 11.81 -8.10
C ARG A 117 -3.17 11.39 -9.19
N SER A 118 -4.43 11.14 -8.81
CA SER A 118 -5.50 10.92 -9.79
C SER A 118 -5.69 12.17 -10.66
N PRO A 119 -5.81 12.02 -11.99
CA PRO A 119 -6.14 13.14 -12.87
C PRO A 119 -7.45 13.85 -12.46
N GLU A 120 -8.40 13.10 -11.89
CA GLU A 120 -9.70 13.62 -11.41
C GLU A 120 -9.64 14.15 -9.97
N GLY A 121 -8.46 14.10 -9.31
CA GLY A 121 -8.29 14.59 -7.96
C GLY A 121 -8.93 13.73 -6.86
N LEU A 122 -9.15 12.44 -7.10
CA LEU A 122 -9.86 11.55 -6.18
C LEU A 122 -8.94 10.83 -5.19
N TRP A 123 -7.65 10.74 -5.47
CA TRP A 123 -6.63 10.18 -4.59
C TRP A 123 -5.28 10.86 -4.79
N VAL A 124 -4.39 10.70 -3.84
CA VAL A 124 -3.03 11.24 -3.87
C VAL A 124 -2.03 10.18 -3.43
N GLY A 125 -0.87 10.14 -4.08
CA GLY A 125 0.28 9.35 -3.65
C GLY A 125 0.89 9.91 -2.37
N THR A 126 1.36 9.04 -1.49
CA THR A 126 1.90 9.41 -0.18
C THR A 126 3.38 9.08 -0.03
N SER A 127 3.85 8.02 -0.67
CA SER A 127 5.26 7.59 -0.72
C SER A 127 5.49 6.73 -1.94
N GLY A 128 6.72 6.60 -2.40
CA GLY A 128 7.06 5.87 -3.61
C GLY A 128 7.99 4.68 -3.38
N ARG A 129 7.87 3.66 -4.21
CA ARG A 129 8.74 2.49 -4.21
C ARG A 129 9.05 1.99 -5.61
N SER A 130 10.27 1.51 -5.82
CA SER A 130 10.68 0.87 -7.05
C SER A 130 10.61 -0.65 -6.91
N ARG A 131 10.19 -1.31 -7.98
CA ARG A 131 10.43 -2.74 -8.15
C ARG A 131 11.91 -2.93 -8.47
N VAL A 132 12.47 -4.05 -8.03
CA VAL A 132 13.88 -4.39 -8.22
C VAL A 132 14.04 -5.89 -8.39
N ILE A 133 15.15 -6.32 -8.94
CA ILE A 133 15.68 -7.65 -8.70
C ILE A 133 16.58 -7.58 -7.47
N VAL A 134 16.31 -8.39 -6.45
CA VAL A 134 17.27 -8.65 -5.39
C VAL A 134 18.12 -9.84 -5.80
N TYR A 135 19.43 -9.76 -5.64
CA TYR A 135 20.37 -10.81 -6.04
C TYR A 135 21.30 -11.21 -4.89
N ASN A 136 21.77 -12.45 -4.87
CA ASN A 136 22.78 -12.93 -3.94
C ASN A 136 24.16 -12.40 -4.35
N THR A 137 24.89 -11.79 -3.41
CA THR A 137 26.18 -11.13 -3.70
C THR A 137 27.37 -12.06 -3.79
N ASP A 138 27.25 -13.29 -3.27
CA ASP A 138 28.33 -14.26 -3.32
C ASP A 138 28.38 -15.00 -4.67
N ASP A 139 27.21 -15.15 -5.35
CA ASP A 139 27.10 -15.95 -6.57
C ASP A 139 26.79 -15.14 -7.82
N ILE A 140 26.30 -13.91 -7.69
CA ILE A 140 25.86 -13.10 -8.81
C ILE A 140 26.70 -11.81 -8.95
N ASP A 141 27.38 -11.66 -10.07
CA ASP A 141 27.92 -10.38 -10.51
C ASP A 141 26.77 -9.53 -11.09
N PRO A 142 26.42 -8.36 -10.49
CA PRO A 142 25.31 -7.54 -10.96
C PRO A 142 25.44 -7.08 -12.42
N ARG A 143 26.67 -7.05 -12.98
CA ARG A 143 26.91 -6.72 -14.39
C ARG A 143 26.41 -7.79 -15.36
N THR A 144 26.15 -9.00 -14.87
CA THR A 144 25.64 -10.13 -15.67
C THR A 144 24.12 -10.26 -15.62
N LEU A 145 23.46 -9.47 -14.76
CA LEU A 145 22.00 -9.46 -14.67
C LEU A 145 21.38 -8.89 -15.95
N PRO A 146 20.29 -9.51 -16.44
CA PRO A 146 19.57 -8.98 -17.59
C PRO A 146 19.05 -7.57 -17.35
N PRO A 147 19.15 -6.68 -18.33
CA PRO A 147 18.63 -5.31 -18.23
C PRO A 147 17.10 -5.23 -18.31
N SER A 148 16.43 -6.33 -18.62
CA SER A 148 14.98 -6.41 -18.68
C SER A 148 14.44 -7.53 -17.80
N ILE A 149 13.36 -7.24 -17.06
CA ILE A 149 12.64 -8.25 -16.27
C ILE A 149 12.06 -9.35 -17.17
N LEU A 150 11.82 -9.05 -18.44
CA LEU A 150 11.26 -10.01 -19.38
C LEU A 150 12.22 -11.17 -19.65
N ASP A 151 13.52 -10.95 -19.55
CA ASP A 151 14.58 -11.95 -19.82
C ASP A 151 14.77 -12.95 -18.65
N TYR A 152 14.13 -12.70 -17.50
CA TYR A 152 14.18 -13.62 -16.34
C TYR A 152 13.31 -14.87 -16.53
N THR A 153 12.62 -15.00 -17.64
CA THR A 153 11.97 -16.24 -18.08
C THR A 153 12.85 -17.11 -18.97
N ASP A 154 14.06 -16.69 -19.31
CA ASP A 154 15.02 -17.51 -20.06
C ASP A 154 15.40 -18.76 -19.25
N ALA A 155 15.70 -19.86 -19.95
CA ALA A 155 16.00 -21.16 -19.37
C ALA A 155 17.18 -21.13 -18.36
N LYS A 156 18.11 -20.17 -18.49
CA LYS A 156 19.22 -19.98 -17.52
C LYS A 156 18.75 -19.63 -16.11
N TRP A 157 17.50 -19.14 -15.95
CA TRP A 157 16.90 -18.78 -14.66
C TRP A 157 16.01 -19.87 -14.07
N LYS A 158 16.02 -21.07 -14.67
CA LYS A 158 15.26 -22.21 -14.16
C LYS A 158 15.71 -22.55 -12.73
N ASP A 159 14.75 -22.68 -11.81
CA ASP A 159 14.94 -22.96 -10.35
C ASP A 159 15.67 -21.85 -9.56
N ARG A 160 15.97 -20.68 -10.17
CA ARG A 160 16.83 -19.65 -9.61
C ARG A 160 16.12 -18.36 -9.23
N LEU A 161 14.86 -18.17 -9.63
CA LEU A 161 14.08 -16.95 -9.41
C LEU A 161 12.99 -17.13 -8.37
N GLY A 162 12.86 -16.17 -7.46
CA GLY A 162 11.75 -16.05 -6.51
C GLY A 162 10.86 -14.84 -6.80
N PHE A 163 9.59 -14.92 -6.38
CA PHE A 163 8.63 -13.82 -6.47
C PHE A 163 7.53 -13.98 -5.42
N VAL A 164 6.69 -12.95 -5.22
CA VAL A 164 5.62 -12.96 -4.21
C VAL A 164 4.29 -12.63 -4.90
N PRO A 165 3.53 -13.65 -5.33
CA PRO A 165 2.36 -13.46 -6.18
C PRO A 165 1.20 -12.74 -5.52
N ARG A 166 1.10 -12.77 -4.17
CA ARG A 166 0.03 -12.12 -3.41
C ARG A 166 0.46 -10.86 -2.68
N SER A 167 1.71 -10.40 -2.87
CA SER A 167 2.13 -9.14 -2.27
C SER A 167 1.79 -7.97 -3.17
N ASP A 168 1.55 -6.85 -2.50
CA ASP A 168 1.44 -5.56 -3.17
C ASP A 168 2.63 -5.31 -4.10
N GLY A 169 2.32 -4.96 -5.34
CA GLY A 169 3.30 -4.67 -6.37
C GLY A 169 3.47 -5.76 -7.43
N PHE A 170 3.25 -7.06 -7.17
CA PHE A 170 3.32 -8.08 -8.23
C PHE A 170 2.06 -8.11 -9.11
N PRO A 171 0.83 -8.09 -8.57
CA PRO A 171 -0.38 -7.92 -9.38
C PRO A 171 -0.39 -6.62 -10.20
N GLU A 172 0.11 -5.51 -9.65
CA GLU A 172 0.25 -4.22 -10.35
C GLU A 172 1.28 -4.32 -11.47
N PHE A 173 2.40 -5.01 -11.25
CA PHE A 173 3.37 -5.32 -12.32
C PHE A 173 2.71 -6.14 -13.43
N VAL A 174 1.90 -7.15 -13.10
CA VAL A 174 1.15 -7.93 -14.10
C VAL A 174 0.17 -7.03 -14.87
N THR A 175 -0.49 -6.09 -14.18
CA THR A 175 -1.35 -5.09 -14.83
C THR A 175 -0.53 -4.21 -15.79
N ALA A 176 0.62 -3.71 -15.35
CA ALA A 176 1.52 -2.93 -16.19
C ALA A 176 2.00 -3.74 -17.42
N LEU A 177 2.33 -5.01 -17.22
CA LEU A 177 2.73 -5.90 -18.32
C LEU A 177 1.60 -6.09 -19.33
N ARG A 178 0.35 -6.26 -18.87
CA ARG A 178 -0.85 -6.35 -19.74
C ARG A 178 -1.08 -5.05 -20.53
N VAL A 179 -0.96 -3.91 -19.87
CA VAL A 179 -1.15 -2.59 -20.49
C VAL A 179 -0.10 -2.33 -21.57
N VAL A 180 1.17 -2.66 -21.31
CA VAL A 180 2.28 -2.33 -22.21
C VAL A 180 2.48 -3.37 -23.32
N LYS A 181 2.33 -4.66 -23.00
CA LYS A 181 2.63 -5.77 -23.92
C LYS A 181 1.40 -6.53 -24.41
N GLY A 182 0.25 -6.30 -23.82
CA GLY A 182 -0.99 -7.00 -24.11
C GLY A 182 -1.23 -8.26 -23.28
N GLN A 183 -2.47 -8.68 -23.25
CA GLN A 183 -2.97 -9.79 -22.43
C GLN A 183 -2.28 -11.13 -22.73
N GLU A 184 -2.13 -11.45 -24.01
CA GLU A 184 -1.55 -12.73 -24.46
C GLU A 184 -0.06 -12.81 -24.10
N PHE A 185 0.69 -11.73 -24.31
CA PHE A 185 2.09 -11.68 -23.90
C PHE A 185 2.25 -11.87 -22.40
N ALA A 186 1.46 -11.17 -21.61
CA ALA A 186 1.50 -11.27 -20.15
C ALA A 186 1.20 -12.70 -19.66
N LEU A 187 0.19 -13.36 -20.27
CA LEU A 187 -0.13 -14.75 -19.95
C LEU A 187 1.05 -15.70 -20.28
N ASN A 188 1.66 -15.53 -21.44
CA ASN A 188 2.78 -16.37 -21.89
C ASN A 188 4.02 -16.14 -21.01
N TRP A 189 4.31 -14.90 -20.60
CA TRP A 189 5.39 -14.57 -19.69
C TRP A 189 5.18 -15.24 -18.31
N LEU A 190 3.97 -15.17 -17.75
CA LEU A 190 3.62 -15.83 -16.48
C LEU A 190 3.73 -17.36 -16.59
N LYS A 191 3.30 -17.96 -17.70
CA LYS A 191 3.47 -19.40 -17.95
C LYS A 191 4.94 -19.80 -18.04
N ALA A 192 5.77 -18.97 -18.69
CA ALA A 192 7.21 -19.21 -18.78
C ALA A 192 7.89 -19.10 -17.40
N LEU A 193 7.48 -18.12 -16.57
CA LEU A 193 7.93 -18.00 -15.20
C LEU A 193 7.64 -19.29 -14.40
N LYS A 194 6.43 -19.85 -14.55
CA LYS A 194 6.05 -21.13 -13.93
C LYS A 194 6.84 -22.31 -14.48
N ALA A 195 7.03 -22.37 -15.81
CA ALA A 195 7.78 -23.45 -16.47
C ALA A 195 9.26 -23.46 -16.04
N ASN A 196 9.81 -22.30 -15.67
CA ASN A 196 11.13 -22.16 -15.09
C ASN A 196 11.16 -22.49 -13.57
N ASN A 197 10.09 -23.04 -13.01
CA ASN A 197 9.98 -23.38 -11.58
C ASN A 197 10.28 -22.16 -10.66
N ALA A 198 9.94 -20.96 -11.09
CA ALA A 198 10.09 -19.79 -10.24
C ALA A 198 9.32 -19.99 -8.92
N ARG A 199 10.00 -19.75 -7.78
CA ARG A 199 9.45 -20.05 -6.46
C ARG A 199 8.56 -18.94 -5.95
N ALA A 200 7.32 -19.27 -5.62
CA ALA A 200 6.39 -18.37 -4.96
C ALA A 200 6.66 -18.35 -3.44
N TYR A 201 6.83 -17.16 -2.89
CA TYR A 201 7.02 -16.94 -1.45
C TYR A 201 5.79 -16.29 -0.82
N PRO A 202 5.54 -16.50 0.49
CA PRO A 202 4.37 -15.93 1.17
C PRO A 202 4.45 -14.42 1.36
N ASN A 203 5.66 -13.84 1.40
CA ASN A 203 5.90 -12.41 1.55
C ASN A 203 7.31 -12.02 1.09
N ASN A 204 7.54 -10.71 0.93
CA ASN A 204 8.82 -10.19 0.43
C ASN A 204 10.00 -10.47 1.37
N LEU A 205 9.80 -10.49 2.69
CA LEU A 205 10.88 -10.77 3.66
C LEU A 205 11.38 -12.21 3.53
N ALA A 206 10.45 -13.18 3.33
CA ALA A 206 10.80 -14.57 3.12
C ALA A 206 11.59 -14.78 1.82
N ALA A 207 11.16 -14.13 0.71
CA ALA A 207 11.88 -14.20 -0.55
C ALA A 207 13.27 -13.55 -0.48
N LEU A 208 13.37 -12.40 0.18
CA LEU A 208 14.65 -11.71 0.39
C LEU A 208 15.63 -12.56 1.23
N GLN A 209 15.14 -13.21 2.29
CA GLN A 209 15.93 -14.08 3.12
C GLN A 209 16.41 -15.32 2.33
N ALA A 210 15.57 -15.88 1.45
CA ALA A 210 15.93 -16.99 0.59
C ALA A 210 17.07 -16.63 -0.38
N VAL A 211 17.05 -15.42 -0.94
CA VAL A 211 18.18 -14.88 -1.73
C VAL A 211 19.44 -14.78 -0.88
N ALA A 212 19.35 -14.18 0.31
CA ALA A 212 20.52 -14.00 1.17
C ALA A 212 21.10 -15.33 1.68
N ASN A 213 20.28 -16.38 1.83
CA ASN A 213 20.67 -17.72 2.22
C ASN A 213 21.16 -18.59 1.04
N ASN A 214 21.18 -18.05 -0.18
CA ASN A 214 21.52 -18.79 -1.40
C ASN A 214 20.57 -19.98 -1.71
N GLU A 215 19.30 -19.86 -1.32
CA GLU A 215 18.25 -20.84 -1.69
C GLU A 215 17.73 -20.61 -3.11
N ILE A 216 17.83 -19.35 -3.58
CA ILE A 216 17.58 -18.86 -4.93
C ILE A 216 18.56 -17.73 -5.22
N ASP A 217 18.88 -17.52 -6.46
CA ASP A 217 19.87 -16.52 -6.88
C ASP A 217 19.32 -15.11 -6.87
N VAL A 218 18.06 -14.97 -7.31
CA VAL A 218 17.41 -13.66 -7.48
C VAL A 218 15.93 -13.70 -7.06
N ALA A 219 15.38 -12.56 -6.67
CA ALA A 219 13.95 -12.41 -6.43
C ALA A 219 13.43 -11.04 -6.92
N PHE A 220 12.21 -11.03 -7.47
CA PHE A 220 11.54 -9.81 -7.93
C PHE A 220 10.69 -9.20 -6.82
N LEU A 221 11.19 -8.14 -6.17
CA LEU A 221 10.66 -7.57 -4.93
C LEU A 221 10.52 -6.05 -4.99
N ASN A 222 10.06 -5.45 -3.90
CA ASN A 222 10.17 -4.02 -3.66
C ASN A 222 11.51 -3.70 -2.97
N HIS A 223 12.10 -2.57 -3.33
CA HIS A 223 13.47 -2.17 -2.94
C HIS A 223 13.68 -2.03 -1.43
N TYR A 224 12.71 -1.48 -0.71
CA TYR A 224 12.86 -1.03 0.69
C TYR A 224 13.02 -2.16 1.71
N TYR A 225 12.58 -3.38 1.41
CA TYR A 225 12.74 -4.52 2.32
C TYR A 225 14.20 -4.84 2.64
N LEU A 226 15.12 -4.60 1.70
CA LEU A 226 16.54 -4.85 1.86
C LEU A 226 17.12 -4.03 3.03
N TYR A 227 16.78 -2.75 3.12
CA TYR A 227 17.40 -1.82 4.06
C TYR A 227 17.13 -2.19 5.51
N ARG A 228 16.02 -2.85 5.81
CA ARG A 228 15.72 -3.38 7.13
C ARG A 228 16.73 -4.43 7.58
N PHE A 229 17.14 -5.32 6.68
CA PHE A 229 18.16 -6.32 6.98
C PHE A 229 19.57 -5.72 6.99
N LEU A 230 19.84 -4.73 6.16
CA LEU A 230 21.13 -4.03 6.18
C LEU A 230 21.32 -3.25 7.47
N ALA A 231 20.27 -2.63 8.01
CA ALA A 231 20.31 -1.96 9.32
C ALA A 231 20.65 -2.93 10.47
N GLU A 232 20.23 -4.19 10.39
CA GLU A 232 20.46 -5.20 11.41
C GLU A 232 21.79 -5.95 11.23
N ARG A 233 22.16 -6.26 9.99
CA ARG A 233 23.25 -7.21 9.66
C ARG A 233 24.39 -6.59 8.86
N GLY A 234 24.25 -5.37 8.36
CA GLY A 234 25.24 -4.69 7.54
C GLY A 234 25.65 -5.54 6.32
N ASP A 235 26.93 -5.52 5.98
CA ASP A 235 27.51 -6.24 4.83
C ASP A 235 27.51 -7.78 4.98
N SER A 236 27.22 -8.31 6.17
CA SER A 236 27.04 -9.74 6.35
C SER A 236 25.77 -10.28 5.69
N PHE A 237 24.79 -9.41 5.39
CA PHE A 237 23.60 -9.78 4.67
C PHE A 237 23.89 -9.87 3.16
N LYS A 238 23.85 -11.08 2.61
CA LYS A 238 24.33 -11.43 1.27
C LYS A 238 23.30 -11.18 0.16
N ALA A 239 22.59 -10.05 0.23
CA ALA A 239 21.67 -9.64 -0.82
C ALA A 239 21.80 -8.14 -1.11
N ARG A 240 21.61 -7.75 -2.37
CA ARG A 240 21.57 -6.34 -2.82
C ARG A 240 20.50 -6.15 -3.88
N ASN A 241 20.04 -4.90 -4.03
CA ASN A 241 19.09 -4.50 -5.05
C ASN A 241 19.79 -4.21 -6.37
N TYR A 242 19.25 -4.73 -7.46
CA TYR A 242 19.54 -4.31 -8.83
C TYR A 242 18.36 -3.46 -9.32
N TYR A 243 18.62 -2.20 -9.62
CA TYR A 243 17.65 -1.25 -10.15
C TYR A 243 17.73 -1.24 -11.68
N PHE A 244 16.56 -1.27 -12.32
CA PHE A 244 16.47 -1.09 -13.76
C PHE A 244 16.53 0.40 -14.09
N ASP A 245 17.40 0.81 -14.99
CA ASP A 245 17.70 2.22 -15.28
C ASP A 245 17.35 2.64 -16.72
N ASN A 246 16.71 1.77 -17.47
CA ASN A 246 16.46 1.91 -18.93
C ASN A 246 14.98 2.05 -19.31
N GLY A 247 14.07 2.29 -18.35
CA GLY A 247 12.62 2.33 -18.59
C GLY A 247 11.96 0.96 -18.67
N ASP A 248 12.66 -0.08 -18.17
CA ASP A 248 12.12 -1.45 -18.15
C ASP A 248 10.99 -1.60 -17.13
N LEU A 249 10.02 -2.49 -17.43
CA LEU A 249 8.91 -2.82 -16.54
C LEU A 249 9.36 -3.37 -15.18
N GLY A 250 10.55 -3.97 -15.12
CA GLY A 250 11.16 -4.43 -13.86
C GLY A 250 11.48 -3.30 -12.89
N GLY A 251 11.65 -2.07 -13.37
CA GLY A 251 11.83 -0.86 -12.59
C GLY A 251 10.53 -0.07 -12.33
N LEU A 252 9.37 -0.74 -12.42
CA LEU A 252 8.07 -0.09 -12.18
C LEU A 252 8.07 0.66 -10.85
N PHE A 253 7.80 1.97 -10.92
CA PHE A 253 7.69 2.82 -9.74
C PHE A 253 6.21 2.91 -9.34
N LEU A 254 5.92 2.47 -8.13
CA LEU A 254 4.59 2.45 -7.56
C LEU A 254 4.51 3.44 -6.40
N VAL A 255 3.35 4.05 -6.21
CA VAL A 255 3.10 4.90 -5.05
C VAL A 255 2.09 4.26 -4.12
N SER A 256 2.33 4.39 -2.82
CA SER A 256 1.27 4.22 -1.83
C SER A 256 0.35 5.41 -1.92
N GLY A 257 -0.93 5.23 -1.68
CA GLY A 257 -1.86 6.32 -1.86
C GLY A 257 -2.98 6.35 -0.83
N ALA A 258 -3.59 7.53 -0.69
CA ALA A 258 -4.71 7.76 0.21
C ALA A 258 -5.86 8.47 -0.50
N ALA A 259 -7.08 8.13 -0.11
CA ALA A 259 -8.31 8.73 -0.59
C ALA A 259 -9.35 8.86 0.52
N VAL A 260 -10.24 9.84 0.40
CA VAL A 260 -11.40 10.00 1.27
C VAL A 260 -12.59 9.29 0.63
N LEU A 261 -13.32 8.49 1.41
CA LEU A 261 -14.50 7.77 0.90
C LEU A 261 -15.69 8.72 0.66
N ASP A 262 -16.49 8.40 -0.37
CA ASP A 262 -17.71 9.15 -0.73
C ASP A 262 -18.72 9.18 0.41
N THR A 263 -18.82 8.05 1.17
CA THR A 263 -19.71 7.86 2.30
C THR A 263 -19.28 8.55 3.59
N SER A 264 -18.03 9.03 3.68
CA SER A 264 -17.54 9.69 4.88
C SER A 264 -18.37 10.95 5.20
N LYS A 265 -18.85 11.00 6.44
CA LYS A 265 -19.49 12.18 7.02
C LYS A 265 -18.49 13.09 7.74
N LYS A 266 -17.22 12.67 7.82
CA LYS A 266 -16.11 13.33 8.53
C LYS A 266 -15.03 13.79 7.57
N LYS A 267 -15.44 14.26 6.38
CA LYS A 267 -14.55 14.59 5.26
C LYS A 267 -13.44 15.56 5.65
N GLU A 268 -13.72 16.55 6.48
CA GLU A 268 -12.71 17.50 6.94
C GLU A 268 -11.58 16.82 7.71
N ASN A 269 -11.90 15.96 8.69
CA ASN A 269 -10.90 15.21 9.46
C ASN A 269 -10.18 14.16 8.61
N ALA A 270 -10.90 13.52 7.68
CA ALA A 270 -10.31 12.59 6.71
C ALA A 270 -9.32 13.31 5.78
N GLN A 271 -9.64 14.51 5.30
CA GLN A 271 -8.74 15.35 4.50
C GLN A 271 -7.54 15.84 5.30
N LYS A 272 -7.72 16.21 6.59
CA LYS A 272 -6.59 16.52 7.49
C LYS A 272 -5.62 15.34 7.61
N PHE A 273 -6.14 14.11 7.65
CA PHE A 273 -5.28 12.92 7.66
C PHE A 273 -4.51 12.76 6.35
N VAL A 274 -5.18 12.88 5.21
CA VAL A 274 -4.50 12.82 3.89
C VAL A 274 -3.45 13.93 3.77
N ASP A 275 -3.78 15.14 4.21
CA ASP A 275 -2.85 16.28 4.22
C ASP A 275 -1.63 16.04 5.11
N PHE A 276 -1.83 15.43 6.29
CA PHE A 276 -0.75 15.05 7.20
C PHE A 276 0.21 14.06 6.56
N LEU A 277 -0.27 13.06 5.79
CA LEU A 277 0.60 12.12 5.09
C LEU A 277 1.54 12.82 4.07
N LEU A 278 1.17 14.01 3.60
CA LEU A 278 1.97 14.86 2.71
C LEU A 278 2.73 15.95 3.46
N SER A 279 2.73 15.97 4.77
CA SER A 279 3.54 16.89 5.57
C SER A 279 5.02 16.53 5.46
N LYS A 280 5.90 17.52 5.69
CA LYS A 280 7.35 17.29 5.74
C LYS A 280 7.71 16.16 6.71
N THR A 281 7.10 16.18 7.90
CA THR A 281 7.30 15.15 8.94
C THR A 281 6.99 13.73 8.43
N SER A 282 5.84 13.55 7.77
CA SER A 282 5.45 12.26 7.23
C SER A 282 6.37 11.80 6.10
N GLN A 283 6.76 12.71 5.23
CA GLN A 283 7.64 12.43 4.10
C GLN A 283 9.07 12.08 4.56
N GLU A 284 9.59 12.75 5.58
CA GLU A 284 10.86 12.41 6.23
C GLU A 284 10.79 11.06 6.96
N TYR A 285 9.61 10.73 7.53
CA TYR A 285 9.38 9.41 8.13
C TYR A 285 9.45 8.32 7.08
N PHE A 286 8.73 8.45 5.96
CA PHE A 286 8.77 7.48 4.85
C PHE A 286 10.18 7.29 4.32
N ALA A 287 10.93 8.39 4.13
CA ALA A 287 12.31 8.32 3.67
C ALA A 287 13.22 7.59 4.67
N SER A 288 13.22 7.99 5.95
CA SER A 288 14.22 7.57 6.93
C SER A 288 13.88 6.29 7.70
N LYS A 289 12.59 5.91 7.77
CA LYS A 289 12.12 4.74 8.53
C LYS A 289 11.66 3.60 7.64
N ASP A 290 10.99 3.95 6.55
CA ASP A 290 10.46 2.96 5.62
C ASP A 290 11.38 2.76 4.40
N HIS A 291 12.39 3.63 4.20
CA HIS A 291 13.27 3.68 3.02
C HIS A 291 12.45 3.76 1.72
N GLU A 292 11.33 4.47 1.77
CA GLU A 292 10.50 4.78 0.61
C GLU A 292 10.84 6.17 0.07
N TYR A 293 10.62 6.39 -1.22
CA TYR A 293 10.85 7.70 -1.83
C TYR A 293 9.77 8.70 -1.41
N PRO A 294 10.15 9.88 -0.89
CA PRO A 294 9.20 10.95 -0.67
C PRO A 294 8.64 11.44 -2.02
N VAL A 295 7.34 11.78 -2.04
CA VAL A 295 6.63 12.27 -3.24
C VAL A 295 6.37 13.76 -3.22
N VAL A 296 6.67 14.42 -2.09
CA VAL A 296 6.54 15.88 -1.91
C VAL A 296 7.87 16.54 -2.21
N ALA A 297 7.83 17.61 -3.00
CA ALA A 297 9.04 18.34 -3.38
C ALA A 297 9.79 18.92 -2.15
N GLY A 298 11.11 18.92 -2.23
CA GLY A 298 11.97 19.48 -1.18
C GLY A 298 12.29 18.55 0.00
N VAL A 299 11.73 17.34 0.03
CA VAL A 299 12.10 16.31 1.00
C VAL A 299 13.12 15.38 0.35
N GLN A 300 14.24 15.15 1.05
CA GLN A 300 15.30 14.28 0.56
C GLN A 300 14.93 12.81 0.78
N ALA A 301 15.20 11.97 -0.22
CA ALA A 301 15.16 10.51 -0.04
C ALA A 301 16.29 10.06 0.90
N ASP A 302 16.19 8.85 1.42
CA ASP A 302 17.28 8.23 2.15
C ASP A 302 18.56 8.21 1.29
N PRO A 303 19.74 8.63 1.82
CA PRO A 303 20.99 8.68 1.05
C PRO A 303 21.49 7.30 0.60
N GLU A 304 21.00 6.21 1.18
CA GLU A 304 21.29 4.84 0.74
C GLU A 304 20.54 4.46 -0.55
N LEU A 305 19.48 5.21 -0.89
CA LEU A 305 18.70 4.98 -2.11
C LEU A 305 19.35 5.69 -3.31
N PRO A 306 19.30 5.09 -4.52
CA PRO A 306 19.59 5.83 -5.73
C PRO A 306 18.69 7.07 -5.83
N PRO A 307 19.19 8.21 -6.34
CA PRO A 307 18.34 9.38 -6.56
C PRO A 307 17.11 9.02 -7.41
N LEU A 308 15.92 9.51 -7.03
CA LEU A 308 14.68 9.25 -7.77
C LEU A 308 14.79 9.60 -9.26
N THR A 309 15.55 10.64 -9.59
CA THR A 309 15.82 11.08 -10.97
C THR A 309 16.66 10.10 -11.79
N SER A 310 17.41 9.20 -11.13
CA SER A 310 18.18 8.13 -11.79
C SER A 310 17.34 6.89 -12.08
N LEU A 311 16.21 6.73 -11.39
CA LEU A 311 15.25 5.64 -11.62
C LEU A 311 14.47 5.97 -12.89
N LYS A 312 14.89 5.42 -14.01
CA LYS A 312 14.14 5.54 -15.27
C LYS A 312 12.99 4.53 -15.27
N ALA A 313 11.97 4.80 -14.46
CA ALA A 313 10.76 3.98 -14.43
C ALA A 313 10.05 4.00 -15.81
N PRO A 314 9.33 2.93 -16.17
CA PRO A 314 8.52 2.93 -17.37
C PRO A 314 7.46 4.03 -17.31
N ASN A 315 7.24 4.72 -18.42
CA ASN A 315 6.23 5.77 -18.51
C ASN A 315 4.83 5.14 -18.65
N ILE A 316 4.22 4.84 -17.52
CA ILE A 316 2.87 4.28 -17.42
C ILE A 316 2.03 5.21 -16.57
N ASP A 317 0.87 5.62 -17.09
CA ASP A 317 -0.11 6.35 -16.29
C ASP A 317 -0.63 5.44 -15.15
N PRO A 318 -0.47 5.82 -13.88
CA PRO A 318 -0.93 5.01 -12.75
C PRO A 318 -2.42 4.71 -12.79
N SER A 319 -3.25 5.55 -13.42
CA SER A 319 -4.68 5.31 -13.58
C SER A 319 -5.00 4.06 -14.43
N ASN A 320 -4.06 3.62 -15.27
CA ASN A 320 -4.18 2.40 -16.08
C ASN A 320 -3.84 1.13 -15.31
N LEU A 321 -3.37 1.23 -14.06
CA LEU A 321 -3.02 0.08 -13.22
C LEU A 321 -4.19 -0.44 -12.39
N GLY A 322 -5.40 0.09 -12.58
CA GLY A 322 -6.58 -0.24 -11.77
C GLY A 322 -7.25 -1.60 -12.05
N ASP A 323 -6.94 -2.28 -13.18
CA ASP A 323 -7.54 -3.59 -13.48
C ASP A 323 -6.85 -4.76 -12.77
N LEU A 324 -6.86 -4.69 -11.44
CA LEU A 324 -6.30 -5.72 -10.58
C LEU A 324 -7.04 -7.06 -10.73
N LYS A 325 -8.38 -7.02 -10.87
CA LYS A 325 -9.20 -8.22 -11.03
C LYS A 325 -8.81 -9.02 -12.26
N GLY A 326 -8.63 -8.35 -13.41
CA GLY A 326 -8.18 -8.99 -14.65
C GLY A 326 -6.77 -9.57 -14.53
N SER A 327 -5.89 -8.94 -13.76
CA SER A 327 -4.53 -9.44 -13.52
C SER A 327 -4.52 -10.67 -12.62
N LEU A 328 -5.31 -10.68 -11.55
CA LEU A 328 -5.47 -11.86 -10.68
C LEU A 328 -6.04 -13.06 -11.46
N GLU A 329 -7.02 -12.81 -12.33
CA GLU A 329 -7.58 -13.86 -13.19
C GLU A 329 -6.54 -14.41 -14.17
N LEU A 330 -5.73 -13.53 -14.80
CA LEU A 330 -4.63 -13.94 -15.65
C LEU A 330 -3.59 -14.80 -14.92
N MET A 331 -3.27 -14.42 -13.69
CA MET A 331 -2.35 -15.18 -12.84
C MET A 331 -2.90 -16.57 -12.47
N ARG A 332 -4.23 -16.71 -12.27
CA ARG A 332 -4.88 -18.02 -12.11
C ARG A 332 -4.79 -18.84 -13.39
N GLN A 333 -5.10 -18.26 -14.54
CA GLN A 333 -4.99 -18.93 -15.86
C GLN A 333 -3.55 -19.40 -16.16
N ALA A 334 -2.55 -18.67 -15.70
CA ALA A 334 -1.15 -19.07 -15.77
C ALA A 334 -0.77 -20.13 -14.72
N GLY A 335 -1.63 -20.39 -13.72
CA GLY A 335 -1.36 -21.29 -12.61
C GLY A 335 -0.32 -20.73 -11.62
N ILE A 336 -0.19 -19.42 -11.55
CA ILE A 336 0.63 -18.69 -10.56
C ILE A 336 -0.13 -18.57 -9.23
N LEU A 337 -1.45 -18.38 -9.32
CA LEU A 337 -2.37 -18.42 -8.18
C LEU A 337 -3.27 -19.66 -8.27
N PRO A 338 -3.76 -20.16 -7.10
CA PRO A 338 -4.76 -21.23 -7.07
C PRO A 338 -6.11 -20.79 -7.67
#